data_2b940c062ba683e33c7efa1ab8df67d4
#
_entry.id   2b940c062ba683e33c7efa1ab8df67d4
#
_cell.length_a   1.000
_cell.length_b   1.000
_cell.length_c   1.000
_cell.angle_alpha   90.00
_cell.angle_beta   90.00
_cell.angle_gamma   90.00
#
_symmetry.space_group_name_H-M   'P 1'
#
loop_
_entity.id
_entity.type
_entity.pdbx_description
1 polymer ?
#
loop_
_entity_poly.entity_id
_entity_poly.type
_entity_poly.pdbx_seq_one_letter_code
_entity_poly.pdbx_strand_id
1 'polypeptide(L)'
;VAESKQSEGLLLLQNENIDEFNKWRMRNLTLKLAFDKIDFSKKNISNAFLNGTSFIDCNFSNSTLRDTNLVQSNLMNSIFDAADLSNAIMMFADLNNSLITNSNLNNTNFMGSNLQKADLRGSILNRTIFVEANLIDANTFGLDKSKAFFKSSKLKGTTWE
;
A
#
# COMPACT_ATOMS: atom_id res chain seq x y z
N VAL A 1 -2.23 21.96 -17.78
CA VAL A 1 -2.31 22.36 -16.35
C VAL A 1 -2.34 21.14 -15.43
N ALA A 2 -3.19 20.14 -15.68
CA ALA A 2 -3.27 18.94 -14.82
C ALA A 2 -1.99 18.08 -14.88
N GLU A 3 -1.43 17.86 -16.06
CA GLU A 3 -0.18 17.11 -16.26
C GLU A 3 1.01 17.79 -15.57
N SER A 4 1.13 19.12 -15.67
CA SER A 4 2.23 19.83 -15.00
C SER A 4 2.12 19.73 -13.48
N LYS A 5 0.91 19.74 -12.92
CA LYS A 5 0.68 19.53 -11.48
C LYS A 5 1.01 18.12 -11.05
N GLN A 6 0.64 17.09 -11.82
CA GLN A 6 1.03 15.72 -11.53
C GLN A 6 2.56 15.55 -11.51
N SER A 7 3.24 16.14 -12.50
CA SER A 7 4.71 16.09 -12.57
C SER A 7 5.36 16.78 -11.37
N GLU A 8 4.80 17.90 -10.89
CA GLU A 8 5.24 18.59 -9.67
C GLU A 8 5.11 17.68 -8.44
N GLY A 9 3.92 17.09 -8.23
CA GLY A 9 3.69 16.17 -7.12
C GLY A 9 4.58 14.94 -7.16
N LEU A 10 4.77 14.35 -8.35
CA LEU A 10 5.67 13.20 -8.53
C LEU A 10 7.11 13.56 -8.18
N LEU A 11 7.59 14.71 -8.63
CA LEU A 11 8.96 15.17 -8.36
C LEU A 11 9.20 15.35 -6.85
N LEU A 12 8.23 15.88 -6.12
CA LEU A 12 8.31 16.03 -4.67
C LEU A 12 8.42 14.67 -3.97
N LEU A 13 7.64 13.66 -4.39
CA LEU A 13 7.73 12.30 -3.85
C LEU A 13 9.07 11.64 -4.21
N GLN A 14 9.51 11.75 -5.46
CA GLN A 14 10.77 11.14 -5.89
C GLN A 14 11.99 11.76 -5.21
N ASN A 15 11.92 13.03 -4.83
CA ASN A 15 12.94 13.72 -4.04
C ASN A 15 12.76 13.56 -2.52
N GLU A 16 11.78 12.75 -2.09
CA GLU A 16 11.50 12.48 -0.67
C GLU A 16 11.17 13.76 0.14
N ASN A 17 10.67 14.79 -0.55
CA ASN A 17 10.27 16.05 0.07
C ASN A 17 8.80 15.98 0.50
N ILE A 18 8.54 15.15 1.52
CA ILE A 18 7.18 14.74 1.92
C ILE A 18 6.39 15.89 2.54
N ASP A 19 7.02 16.76 3.32
CA ASP A 19 6.33 17.90 3.92
C ASP A 19 5.79 18.85 2.83
N GLU A 20 6.60 19.15 1.83
CA GLU A 20 6.16 19.98 0.70
C GLU A 20 5.15 19.25 -0.19
N PHE A 21 5.32 17.93 -0.40
CA PHE A 21 4.31 17.12 -1.09
C PHE A 21 2.95 17.19 -0.37
N ASN A 22 2.91 17.03 0.95
CA ASN A 22 1.68 17.07 1.72
C ASN A 22 1.02 18.46 1.66
N LYS A 23 1.79 19.54 1.77
CA LYS A 23 1.29 20.91 1.58
C LYS A 23 0.74 21.10 0.15
N TRP A 24 1.47 20.63 -0.85
CA TRP A 24 1.05 20.66 -2.24
C TRP A 24 -0.25 19.83 -2.44
N ARG A 25 -0.32 18.63 -1.87
CA ARG A 25 -1.50 17.76 -1.94
C ARG A 25 -2.74 18.43 -1.34
N MET A 26 -2.60 19.08 -0.20
CA MET A 26 -3.69 19.82 0.46
C MET A 26 -4.24 20.97 -0.41
N ARG A 27 -3.43 21.58 -1.25
CA ARG A 27 -3.85 22.61 -2.20
C ARG A 27 -4.46 22.04 -3.49
N ASN A 28 -4.30 20.73 -3.73
CA ASN A 28 -4.71 20.02 -4.94
C ASN A 28 -5.60 18.80 -4.64
N LEU A 29 -6.49 18.88 -3.65
CA LEU A 29 -7.30 17.74 -3.17
C LEU A 29 -8.20 17.11 -4.24
N THR A 30 -8.70 17.90 -5.19
CA THR A 30 -9.56 17.43 -6.27
C THR A 30 -8.80 16.82 -7.45
N LEU A 31 -7.46 16.97 -7.46
CA LEU A 31 -6.63 16.39 -8.51
C LEU A 31 -6.56 14.87 -8.34
N LYS A 32 -7.00 14.14 -9.35
CA LYS A 32 -6.81 12.69 -9.42
C LYS A 32 -5.35 12.41 -9.77
N LEU A 33 -4.61 11.84 -8.82
CA LEU A 33 -3.21 11.50 -9.04
C LEU A 33 -3.09 10.12 -9.68
N ALA A 34 -2.26 10.01 -10.70
CA ALA A 34 -1.88 8.76 -11.34
C ALA A 34 -0.36 8.73 -11.55
N PHE A 35 0.31 7.93 -10.74
CA PHE A 35 1.77 7.74 -10.76
C PHE A 35 2.09 6.29 -11.14
N ASP A 36 1.35 5.75 -12.12
CA ASP A 36 1.48 4.36 -12.56
C ASP A 36 2.84 4.07 -13.20
N LYS A 37 3.35 2.85 -13.03
CA LYS A 37 4.61 2.36 -13.61
C LYS A 37 5.85 3.13 -13.18
N ILE A 38 5.81 3.76 -12.03
CA ILE A 38 6.94 4.51 -11.46
C ILE A 38 7.74 3.62 -10.53
N ASP A 39 9.05 3.79 -10.55
CA ASP A 39 9.96 3.18 -9.58
C ASP A 39 10.13 4.09 -8.35
N PHE A 40 9.58 3.64 -7.23
CA PHE A 40 9.75 4.22 -5.89
C PHE A 40 10.62 3.35 -5.00
N SER A 41 11.37 2.39 -5.57
CA SER A 41 12.22 1.51 -4.79
C SER A 41 13.24 2.31 -3.96
N LYS A 42 13.48 1.83 -2.72
CA LYS A 42 14.43 2.44 -1.77
C LYS A 42 14.08 3.88 -1.37
N LYS A 43 12.91 4.39 -1.71
CA LYS A 43 12.45 5.73 -1.31
C LYS A 43 11.85 5.72 0.09
N ASN A 44 12.08 6.81 0.82
CA ASN A 44 11.36 7.08 2.06
C ASN A 44 10.22 8.07 1.79
N ILE A 45 9.01 7.56 1.68
CA ILE A 45 7.79 8.35 1.49
C ILE A 45 6.86 8.24 2.69
N SER A 46 7.43 8.01 3.88
CA SER A 46 6.68 7.96 5.14
C SER A 46 5.85 9.22 5.37
N ASN A 47 4.67 9.07 5.98
CA ASN A 47 3.73 10.16 6.28
C ASN A 47 3.12 10.84 5.04
N ALA A 48 3.32 10.34 3.81
CA ALA A 48 2.77 10.97 2.61
C ALA A 48 1.23 10.81 2.52
N PHE A 49 0.54 11.86 2.06
CA PHE A 49 -0.91 11.87 1.82
C PHE A 49 -1.23 11.41 0.40
N LEU A 50 -1.34 10.09 0.22
CA LEU A 50 -1.48 9.41 -1.07
C LEU A 50 -2.89 8.83 -1.30
N ASN A 51 -3.85 9.19 -0.46
CA ASN A 51 -5.21 8.69 -0.58
C ASN A 51 -5.82 8.97 -1.97
N GLY A 52 -6.49 7.95 -2.53
CA GLY A 52 -7.13 8.02 -3.85
C GLY A 52 -6.15 8.13 -5.03
N THR A 53 -4.85 7.86 -4.83
CA THR A 53 -3.84 7.91 -5.90
C THR A 53 -3.75 6.56 -6.61
N SER A 54 -3.54 6.58 -7.93
CA SER A 54 -3.20 5.39 -8.71
C SER A 54 -1.69 5.18 -8.75
N PHE A 55 -1.28 3.94 -8.46
CA PHE A 55 0.10 3.44 -8.46
C PHE A 55 0.18 2.07 -9.13
N ILE A 56 -0.61 1.84 -10.18
CA ILE A 56 -0.64 0.55 -10.88
C ILE A 56 0.76 0.21 -11.42
N ASP A 57 1.19 -1.05 -11.26
CA ASP A 57 2.48 -1.55 -11.75
C ASP A 57 3.71 -0.80 -11.18
N CYS A 58 3.61 -0.19 -9.99
CA CYS A 58 4.71 0.51 -9.36
C CYS A 58 5.65 -0.42 -8.60
N ASN A 59 6.90 -0.01 -8.46
CA ASN A 59 7.89 -0.71 -7.65
C ASN A 59 8.19 0.09 -6.37
N PHE A 60 7.81 -0.46 -5.21
CA PHE A 60 8.12 0.06 -3.87
C PHE A 60 9.09 -0.86 -3.11
N SER A 61 9.87 -1.70 -3.79
CA SER A 61 10.78 -2.62 -3.13
C SER A 61 11.80 -1.88 -2.25
N ASN A 62 12.00 -2.38 -1.03
CA ASN A 62 12.92 -1.78 -0.06
C ASN A 62 12.60 -0.32 0.31
N SER A 63 11.40 0.16 0.04
CA SER A 63 10.97 1.52 0.39
C SER A 63 10.40 1.59 1.81
N THR A 64 10.33 2.80 2.34
CA THR A 64 9.70 3.08 3.64
C THR A 64 8.43 3.89 3.42
N LEU A 65 7.28 3.31 3.80
CA LEU A 65 5.94 3.90 3.70
C LEU A 65 5.27 3.96 5.09
N ARG A 66 6.04 4.18 6.14
CA ARG A 66 5.51 4.23 7.51
C ARG A 66 4.51 5.35 7.65
N ASP A 67 3.40 5.08 8.35
CA ASP A 67 2.38 6.09 8.65
C ASP A 67 1.79 6.77 7.39
N THR A 68 1.95 6.16 6.20
CA THR A 68 1.46 6.69 4.92
C THR A 68 -0.04 6.51 4.80
N ASN A 69 -0.75 7.51 4.29
CA ASN A 69 -2.18 7.39 3.98
C ASN A 69 -2.38 6.96 2.52
N LEU A 70 -2.79 5.70 2.32
CA LEU A 70 -3.10 5.08 1.02
C LEU A 70 -4.57 4.66 0.92
N VAL A 71 -5.46 5.30 1.68
CA VAL A 71 -6.90 5.01 1.65
C VAL A 71 -7.43 5.14 0.22
N GLN A 72 -8.18 4.13 -0.25
CA GLN A 72 -8.79 4.11 -1.60
C GLN A 72 -7.80 4.25 -2.76
N SER A 73 -6.51 4.00 -2.55
CA SER A 73 -5.52 4.00 -3.63
C SER A 73 -5.61 2.74 -4.49
N ASN A 74 -5.18 2.84 -5.75
CA ASN A 74 -5.07 1.70 -6.65
C ASN A 74 -3.60 1.27 -6.74
N LEU A 75 -3.30 0.10 -6.19
CA LEU A 75 -1.95 -0.47 -6.06
C LEU A 75 -1.86 -1.84 -6.78
N MET A 76 -2.73 -2.07 -7.76
CA MET A 76 -2.75 -3.33 -8.52
C MET A 76 -1.38 -3.64 -9.13
N ASN A 77 -0.97 -4.90 -9.06
CA ASN A 77 0.30 -5.42 -9.59
C ASN A 77 1.56 -4.76 -9.03
N SER A 78 1.47 -3.94 -7.99
CA SER A 78 2.64 -3.25 -7.44
C SER A 78 3.49 -4.16 -6.56
N ILE A 79 4.77 -3.83 -6.46
CA ILE A 79 5.78 -4.63 -5.75
C ILE A 79 6.19 -3.88 -4.49
N PHE A 80 6.01 -4.52 -3.31
CA PHE A 80 6.42 -4.02 -2.00
C PHE A 80 7.45 -4.94 -1.33
N ASP A 81 8.21 -5.72 -2.11
CA ASP A 81 9.18 -6.65 -1.52
C ASP A 81 10.14 -5.93 -0.56
N ALA A 82 10.26 -6.43 0.66
CA ALA A 82 11.06 -5.86 1.73
C ALA A 82 10.72 -4.39 2.08
N ALA A 83 9.49 -3.95 1.83
CA ALA A 83 9.05 -2.59 2.19
C ALA A 83 8.65 -2.49 3.67
N ASP A 84 8.81 -1.32 4.27
CA ASP A 84 8.27 -1.00 5.59
C ASP A 84 6.93 -0.26 5.45
N LEU A 85 5.84 -0.99 5.66
CA LEU A 85 4.46 -0.51 5.64
C LEU A 85 3.88 -0.32 7.05
N SER A 86 4.73 -0.33 8.08
CA SER A 86 4.24 -0.24 9.46
C SER A 86 3.39 1.02 9.69
N ASN A 87 2.25 0.83 10.36
CA ASN A 87 1.22 1.85 10.60
C ASN A 87 0.59 2.46 9.34
N ALA A 88 0.89 1.98 8.13
CA ALA A 88 0.26 2.50 6.91
C ALA A 88 -1.26 2.26 6.92
N ILE A 89 -2.03 3.20 6.40
CA ILE A 89 -3.48 3.13 6.29
C ILE A 89 -3.83 2.84 4.82
N MET A 90 -4.20 1.58 4.55
CA MET A 90 -4.52 1.08 3.20
C MET A 90 -5.99 0.64 3.10
N MET A 91 -6.87 1.28 3.88
CA MET A 91 -8.30 0.95 3.89
C MET A 91 -8.90 1.16 2.49
N PHE A 92 -9.69 0.16 2.04
CA PHE A 92 -10.35 0.17 0.74
C PHE A 92 -9.42 0.32 -0.46
N ALA A 93 -8.11 0.08 -0.29
CA ALA A 93 -7.14 0.08 -1.39
C ALA A 93 -7.31 -1.19 -2.25
N ASP A 94 -6.97 -1.09 -3.54
CA ASP A 94 -6.90 -2.23 -4.44
C ASP A 94 -5.44 -2.69 -4.59
N LEU A 95 -5.14 -3.86 -4.02
CA LEU A 95 -3.82 -4.52 -4.03
C LEU A 95 -3.88 -5.85 -4.80
N ASN A 96 -4.85 -6.01 -5.70
CA ASN A 96 -4.98 -7.24 -6.48
C ASN A 96 -3.66 -7.58 -7.20
N ASN A 97 -3.22 -8.83 -7.10
CA ASN A 97 -1.95 -9.34 -7.66
C ASN A 97 -0.68 -8.63 -7.17
N SER A 98 -0.70 -7.86 -6.08
CA SER A 98 0.51 -7.21 -5.58
C SER A 98 1.47 -8.20 -4.91
N LEU A 99 2.76 -7.88 -4.91
CA LEU A 99 3.79 -8.62 -4.20
C LEU A 99 4.15 -7.86 -2.92
N ILE A 100 3.66 -8.35 -1.77
CA ILE A 100 3.91 -7.76 -0.45
C ILE A 100 4.80 -8.72 0.35
N THR A 101 5.82 -9.24 -0.31
CA THR A 101 6.72 -10.24 0.27
C THR A 101 7.74 -9.61 1.21
N ASN A 102 8.14 -10.34 2.27
CA ASN A 102 9.19 -9.92 3.20
C ASN A 102 8.97 -8.53 3.84
N SER A 103 7.76 -8.00 3.83
CA SER A 103 7.44 -6.64 4.24
C SER A 103 7.11 -6.55 5.74
N ASN A 104 7.34 -5.38 6.31
CA ASN A 104 6.91 -5.07 7.67
C ASN A 104 5.47 -4.53 7.63
N LEU A 105 4.51 -5.36 8.09
CA LEU A 105 3.08 -5.04 8.12
C LEU A 105 2.57 -4.76 9.55
N ASN A 106 3.45 -4.42 10.48
CA ASN A 106 3.06 -4.14 11.86
C ASN A 106 2.07 -2.97 11.92
N ASN A 107 0.91 -3.20 12.55
CA ASN A 107 -0.20 -2.23 12.64
C ASN A 107 -0.73 -1.71 11.29
N THR A 108 -0.37 -2.31 10.16
CA THR A 108 -0.91 -1.90 8.85
C THR A 108 -2.41 -2.17 8.79
N ASN A 109 -3.19 -1.20 8.32
CA ASN A 109 -4.64 -1.31 8.24
C ASN A 109 -5.10 -1.55 6.80
N PHE A 110 -5.49 -2.80 6.50
CA PHE A 110 -6.06 -3.23 5.21
C PHE A 110 -7.59 -3.40 5.27
N MET A 111 -8.29 -2.73 6.20
CA MET A 111 -9.75 -2.89 6.30
C MET A 111 -10.43 -2.62 4.95
N GLY A 112 -11.29 -3.56 4.52
CA GLY A 112 -12.05 -3.46 3.28
C GLY A 112 -11.22 -3.47 1.99
N SER A 113 -9.90 -3.68 2.06
CA SER A 113 -9.02 -3.70 0.89
C SER A 113 -9.20 -4.97 0.04
N ASN A 114 -8.83 -4.88 -1.23
CA ASN A 114 -8.77 -6.00 -2.15
C ASN A 114 -7.33 -6.53 -2.26
N LEU A 115 -7.05 -7.66 -1.60
CA LEU A 115 -5.76 -8.38 -1.61
C LEU A 115 -5.86 -9.69 -2.40
N GLN A 116 -6.86 -9.82 -3.29
CA GLN A 116 -7.03 -11.03 -4.07
C GLN A 116 -5.76 -11.36 -4.86
N LYS A 117 -5.28 -12.61 -4.73
CA LYS A 117 -4.04 -13.10 -5.35
C LYS A 117 -2.77 -12.34 -4.97
N ALA A 118 -2.80 -11.52 -3.93
CA ALA A 118 -1.57 -10.91 -3.40
C ALA A 118 -0.65 -11.97 -2.79
N ASP A 119 0.65 -11.73 -2.86
CA ASP A 119 1.65 -12.58 -2.20
C ASP A 119 2.18 -11.87 -0.96
N LEU A 120 1.89 -12.43 0.24
CA LEU A 120 2.29 -11.86 1.52
C LEU A 120 3.42 -12.67 2.20
N ARG A 121 3.98 -13.70 1.54
CA ARG A 121 4.97 -14.58 2.17
C ARG A 121 6.16 -13.83 2.75
N GLY A 122 6.64 -14.31 3.89
CA GLY A 122 7.81 -13.75 4.57
C GLY A 122 7.55 -12.41 5.27
N SER A 123 6.35 -11.84 5.15
CA SER A 123 6.02 -10.58 5.81
C SER A 123 5.81 -10.75 7.31
N ILE A 124 6.09 -9.69 8.06
CA ILE A 124 5.95 -9.64 9.50
C ILE A 124 4.57 -9.08 9.85
N LEU A 125 3.73 -9.89 10.48
CA LEU A 125 2.44 -9.48 11.01
C LEU A 125 2.55 -9.20 12.51
N ASN A 126 2.03 -8.09 12.95
CA ASN A 126 1.76 -7.82 14.36
C ASN A 126 0.64 -6.77 14.44
N ARG A 127 -0.52 -7.19 14.97
CA ARG A 127 -1.73 -6.34 15.01
C ARG A 127 -2.16 -5.83 13.64
N THR A 128 -1.82 -6.55 12.56
CA THR A 128 -2.23 -6.23 11.19
C THR A 128 -3.73 -6.41 11.03
N ILE A 129 -4.41 -5.49 10.38
CA ILE A 129 -5.87 -5.47 10.28
C ILE A 129 -6.29 -5.83 8.86
N PHE A 130 -6.94 -6.99 8.69
CA PHE A 130 -7.57 -7.45 7.44
C PHE A 130 -9.10 -7.49 7.53
N VAL A 131 -9.69 -6.82 8.51
CA VAL A 131 -11.15 -6.80 8.71
C VAL A 131 -11.85 -6.43 7.40
N GLU A 132 -12.85 -7.24 6.98
CA GLU A 132 -13.60 -7.06 5.72
C GLU A 132 -12.74 -7.11 4.43
N ALA A 133 -11.46 -7.45 4.51
CA ALA A 133 -10.60 -7.53 3.34
C ALA A 133 -10.91 -8.76 2.47
N ASN A 134 -10.68 -8.64 1.16
CA ASN A 134 -10.74 -9.74 0.23
C ASN A 134 -9.34 -10.34 0.01
N LEU A 135 -9.07 -11.50 0.60
CA LEU A 135 -7.82 -12.25 0.49
C LEU A 135 -7.98 -13.53 -0.37
N ILE A 136 -9.03 -13.63 -1.19
CA ILE A 136 -9.24 -14.83 -2.02
C ILE A 136 -7.99 -15.13 -2.84
N ASP A 137 -7.50 -16.38 -2.75
CA ASP A 137 -6.30 -16.87 -3.44
C ASP A 137 -5.00 -16.11 -3.08
N ALA A 138 -4.99 -15.31 -2.00
CA ALA A 138 -3.75 -14.69 -1.54
C ALA A 138 -2.80 -15.74 -0.96
N ASN A 139 -1.51 -15.58 -1.22
CA ASN A 139 -0.48 -16.47 -0.69
C ASN A 139 -0.05 -16.02 0.71
N THR A 140 -0.51 -16.74 1.71
CA THR A 140 -0.26 -16.49 3.14
C THR A 140 0.62 -17.54 3.78
N PHE A 141 1.31 -18.36 2.96
CA PHE A 141 2.13 -19.47 3.44
C PHE A 141 3.22 -19.00 4.43
N GLY A 142 3.28 -19.68 5.58
CA GLY A 142 4.26 -19.42 6.62
C GLY A 142 3.93 -18.23 7.54
N LEU A 143 2.81 -17.53 7.32
CA LEU A 143 2.41 -16.41 8.18
C LEU A 143 1.57 -16.89 9.38
N ASP A 144 1.81 -16.29 10.55
CA ASP A 144 1.06 -16.58 11.78
C ASP A 144 -0.26 -15.79 11.82
N LYS A 145 -1.37 -16.49 11.54
CA LYS A 145 -2.74 -15.94 11.59
C LYS A 145 -3.06 -15.23 12.90
N SER A 146 -2.50 -15.70 14.02
CA SER A 146 -2.79 -15.15 15.37
C SER A 146 -2.31 -13.70 15.56
N LYS A 147 -1.47 -13.21 14.67
CA LYS A 147 -0.89 -11.86 14.70
C LYS A 147 -1.73 -10.80 13.99
N ALA A 148 -2.91 -11.17 13.47
CA ALA A 148 -3.75 -10.27 12.70
C ALA A 148 -5.25 -10.41 13.02
N PHE A 149 -6.06 -9.46 12.55
CA PHE A 149 -7.51 -9.42 12.75
C PHE A 149 -8.24 -9.62 11.44
N PHE A 150 -9.22 -10.58 11.39
CA PHE A 150 -9.86 -11.08 10.16
C PHE A 150 -11.39 -11.04 10.16
N LYS A 151 -12.01 -10.28 11.05
CA LYS A 151 -13.48 -10.27 11.10
C LYS A 151 -14.07 -9.97 9.71
N SER A 152 -14.96 -10.87 9.24
CA SER A 152 -15.66 -10.75 7.95
C SER A 152 -14.75 -10.72 6.70
N SER A 153 -13.50 -11.16 6.80
CA SER A 153 -12.60 -11.29 5.65
C SER A 153 -12.96 -12.49 4.78
N LYS A 154 -12.61 -12.42 3.49
CA LYS A 154 -12.73 -13.54 2.55
C LYS A 154 -11.38 -14.25 2.45
N LEU A 155 -11.30 -15.51 2.94
CA LEU A 155 -10.03 -16.25 3.08
C LEU A 155 -9.90 -17.46 2.14
N LYS A 156 -10.88 -17.69 1.24
CA LYS A 156 -10.88 -18.84 0.33
C LYS A 156 -9.57 -18.94 -0.45
N GLY A 157 -8.96 -20.11 -0.45
CA GLY A 157 -7.71 -20.37 -1.18
C GLY A 157 -6.44 -19.91 -0.44
N THR A 158 -6.56 -19.36 0.75
CA THR A 158 -5.40 -19.03 1.61
C THR A 158 -5.04 -20.21 2.51
N THR A 159 -3.87 -20.17 3.17
CA THR A 159 -3.51 -21.11 4.26
C THR A 159 -4.29 -20.83 5.55
N TRP A 160 -5.12 -19.80 5.57
CA TRP A 160 -5.90 -19.35 6.73
C TRP A 160 -7.40 -19.73 6.65
N GLU A 161 -7.81 -20.40 5.57
CA GLU A 161 -9.20 -20.86 5.32
C GLU A 161 -9.75 -21.76 6.43
#